data_1912bbdf77a73c5a680cd932bc69a9f2
#
_entry.id   1912bbdf77a73c5a680cd932bc69a9f2
#
_cell.length_a   1.000
_cell.length_b   1.000
_cell.length_c   1.000
_cell.angle_alpha   90.00
_cell.angle_beta   90.00
_cell.angle_gamma   90.00
#
_symmetry.space_group_name_H-M   'P 1'
#
loop_
_entity.id
_entity.type
_entity.pdbx_description
1 polymer ?
#
loop_
_entity_poly.entity_id
_entity_poly.type
_entity_poly.pdbx_seq_one_letter_code
_entity_poly.pdbx_strand_id
1 'polypeptide(L)'
;MLLVMPGPGHAQAQNVRTITFDEAVRIALERNVSLRRARNTVSLQTTTVVKERADFLPNLNLSSNANRNFGLTFDQTTGRIFSTTSDAFSLGANSSVNLFNGFGDVASYNQAKLTLEANEHSYDRTRQTVLFNVITNYLQVILDHEQIRIRREDLEAQRRQLERIDEFVRVGARPISDLYQQQATTANSELQLLEAERLAQLSETRLIQVLQLDPFQAYEFVAPTAQEISLIPETYDAETLLRSAFDRRADLKAQEFAIAAASEGIRFARSASLPTLSLSGGINTRYSSQLRRASGFQEVTDPATGEVQTVPTGFATVPFGDQLSDNRSEFIGLNLQIPIFNRFQTKTNVERARVQYENARLDLENLEQSVASEVRQAYLDYQTAVKRLDVTEKQLQAAQQALEVEQERYNVGASTLVELTQARSNFVQASSNRIQAIYRFHFQGKLIEYYQGVLDASRPLFR
;
A
#
# COMPACT_ATOMS: atom_id res chain seq x y z
N MET A 1 -23.69 -50.05 -29.83
CA MET A 1 -23.29 -49.30 -28.63
C MET A 1 -21.75 -49.37 -28.56
N LEU A 2 -21.10 -48.44 -29.24
CA LEU A 2 -19.63 -48.37 -29.30
C LEU A 2 -19.12 -47.62 -28.07
N LEU A 3 -18.32 -48.28 -27.25
CA LEU A 3 -17.57 -47.68 -26.14
C LEU A 3 -16.37 -46.89 -26.72
N VAL A 4 -16.41 -45.56 -26.64
CA VAL A 4 -15.26 -44.71 -26.93
C VAL A 4 -14.40 -44.67 -25.64
N MET A 5 -13.22 -45.32 -25.68
CA MET A 5 -12.21 -45.16 -24.63
C MET A 5 -11.59 -43.75 -24.75
N PRO A 6 -11.44 -43.01 -23.66
CA PRO A 6 -10.67 -41.77 -23.67
C PRO A 6 -9.19 -42.11 -23.90
N GLY A 7 -8.59 -41.45 -24.90
CA GLY A 7 -7.18 -41.57 -25.21
C GLY A 7 -6.29 -41.02 -24.05
N PRO A 8 -4.98 -41.41 -24.00
CA PRO A 8 -4.06 -40.97 -22.94
C PRO A 8 -3.93 -39.44 -22.98
N GLY A 9 -4.31 -38.82 -21.88
CA GLY A 9 -4.12 -37.37 -21.68
C GLY A 9 -2.63 -37.02 -21.90
N HIS A 10 -2.38 -36.12 -22.84
CA HIS A 10 -1.08 -35.54 -23.05
C HIS A 10 -0.74 -34.82 -21.74
N ALA A 11 0.25 -35.33 -21.01
CA ALA A 11 0.96 -34.58 -19.96
C ALA A 11 1.49 -33.32 -20.66
N GLN A 12 0.83 -32.18 -20.49
CA GLN A 12 1.39 -30.89 -20.85
C GLN A 12 2.70 -30.79 -20.10
N ALA A 13 3.82 -30.73 -20.82
CA ALA A 13 5.10 -30.34 -20.25
C ALA A 13 4.84 -28.99 -19.55
N GLN A 14 4.84 -28.99 -18.23
CA GLN A 14 4.73 -27.76 -17.46
C GLN A 14 5.94 -26.92 -17.88
N ASN A 15 5.69 -25.84 -18.61
CA ASN A 15 6.71 -24.85 -18.94
C ASN A 15 7.17 -24.24 -17.61
N VAL A 16 8.29 -24.74 -17.07
CA VAL A 16 8.96 -24.18 -15.88
C VAL A 16 9.42 -22.78 -16.26
N ARG A 17 8.91 -21.78 -15.58
CA ARG A 17 9.32 -20.39 -15.80
C ARG A 17 10.49 -20.06 -14.88
N THR A 18 11.63 -19.77 -15.47
CA THR A 18 12.82 -19.31 -14.76
C THR A 18 12.66 -17.85 -14.34
N ILE A 19 12.90 -17.53 -13.07
CA ILE A 19 12.80 -16.19 -12.50
C ILE A 19 14.16 -15.82 -11.87
N THR A 20 14.78 -14.77 -12.42
CA THR A 20 15.96 -14.15 -11.83
C THR A 20 15.57 -13.16 -10.73
N PHE A 21 16.53 -12.73 -9.91
CA PHE A 21 16.29 -11.72 -8.89
C PHE A 21 15.73 -10.40 -9.47
N ASP A 22 16.32 -9.90 -10.55
CA ASP A 22 15.87 -8.65 -11.20
C ASP A 22 14.45 -8.78 -11.75
N GLU A 23 14.11 -9.94 -12.31
CA GLU A 23 12.75 -10.22 -12.77
C GLU A 23 11.77 -10.30 -11.58
N ALA A 24 12.16 -10.92 -10.47
CA ALA A 24 11.36 -10.99 -9.25
C ALA A 24 11.06 -9.57 -8.70
N VAL A 25 12.08 -8.70 -8.65
CA VAL A 25 11.91 -7.29 -8.25
C VAL A 25 10.94 -6.57 -9.18
N ARG A 26 11.11 -6.70 -10.49
CA ARG A 26 10.24 -6.06 -11.48
C ARG A 26 8.79 -6.52 -11.33
N ILE A 27 8.55 -7.83 -11.22
CA ILE A 27 7.21 -8.40 -11.04
C ILE A 27 6.57 -7.87 -9.75
N ALA A 28 7.31 -7.84 -8.65
CA ALA A 28 6.78 -7.35 -7.37
C ALA A 28 6.41 -5.87 -7.44
N LEU A 29 7.26 -5.01 -8.02
CA LEU A 29 6.98 -3.58 -8.16
C LEU A 29 5.78 -3.30 -9.07
N GLU A 30 5.51 -4.16 -10.06
CA GLU A 30 4.35 -4.04 -10.94
C GLU A 30 3.05 -4.60 -10.31
N ARG A 31 3.14 -5.74 -9.60
CA ARG A 31 1.95 -6.52 -9.20
C ARG A 31 1.59 -6.41 -7.73
N ASN A 32 2.51 -6.02 -6.86
CA ASN A 32 2.28 -6.04 -5.41
C ASN A 32 1.07 -5.18 -5.02
N VAL A 33 0.13 -5.81 -4.29
CA VAL A 33 -1.15 -5.19 -3.91
C VAL A 33 -0.94 -4.00 -2.97
N SER A 34 0.01 -4.08 -2.03
CA SER A 34 0.28 -2.99 -1.09
C SER A 34 0.81 -1.75 -1.81
N LEU A 35 1.71 -1.94 -2.78
CA LEU A 35 2.23 -0.85 -3.59
C LEU A 35 1.16 -0.22 -4.50
N ARG A 36 0.30 -1.04 -5.10
CA ARG A 36 -0.85 -0.56 -5.89
C ARG A 36 -1.85 0.23 -5.03
N ARG A 37 -2.13 -0.22 -3.80
CA ARG A 37 -2.97 0.52 -2.85
C ARG A 37 -2.34 1.86 -2.48
N ALA A 38 -1.05 1.90 -2.16
CA ALA A 38 -0.36 3.14 -1.86
C ALA A 38 -0.40 4.11 -3.05
N ARG A 39 -0.22 3.63 -4.30
CA ARG A 39 -0.39 4.43 -5.51
C ARG A 39 -1.81 4.98 -5.66
N ASN A 40 -2.83 4.16 -5.40
CA ASN A 40 -4.23 4.60 -5.44
C ASN A 40 -4.50 5.68 -4.37
N THR A 41 -3.88 5.59 -3.19
CA THR A 41 -3.99 6.63 -2.15
C THR A 41 -3.41 7.96 -2.63
N VAL A 42 -2.24 7.95 -3.29
CA VAL A 42 -1.66 9.16 -3.92
C VAL A 42 -2.62 9.72 -4.98
N SER A 43 -3.14 8.87 -5.87
CA SER A 43 -4.09 9.28 -6.91
C SER A 43 -5.38 9.88 -6.33
N LEU A 44 -5.92 9.30 -5.25
CA LEU A 44 -7.09 9.83 -4.55
C LEU A 44 -6.80 11.21 -3.95
N GLN A 45 -5.63 11.37 -3.32
CA GLN A 45 -5.24 12.65 -2.74
C GLN A 45 -4.97 13.72 -3.80
N THR A 46 -4.41 13.33 -4.96
CA THR A 46 -4.28 14.22 -6.12
C THR A 46 -5.65 14.76 -6.56
N THR A 47 -6.67 13.89 -6.59
CA THR A 47 -8.05 14.32 -6.89
C THR A 47 -8.59 15.30 -5.84
N THR A 48 -8.24 15.08 -4.55
CA THR A 48 -8.59 16.01 -3.47
C THR A 48 -7.95 17.39 -3.69
N VAL A 49 -6.67 17.44 -4.07
CA VAL A 49 -6.00 18.71 -4.38
C VAL A 49 -6.68 19.43 -5.55
N VAL A 50 -7.07 18.70 -6.61
CA VAL A 50 -7.81 19.27 -7.73
C VAL A 50 -9.16 19.83 -7.26
N LYS A 51 -9.88 19.11 -6.40
CA LYS A 51 -11.16 19.57 -5.81
C LYS A 51 -10.96 20.85 -4.98
N GLU A 52 -9.99 20.88 -4.06
CA GLU A 52 -9.73 22.06 -3.22
C GLU A 52 -9.28 23.27 -4.08
N ARG A 53 -8.59 23.04 -5.18
CA ARG A 53 -8.28 24.09 -6.16
C ARG A 53 -9.52 24.57 -6.91
N ALA A 54 -10.45 23.66 -7.21
CA ALA A 54 -11.68 24.02 -7.91
C ALA A 54 -12.67 24.80 -7.02
N ASP A 55 -12.55 24.73 -5.70
CA ASP A 55 -13.39 25.50 -4.77
C ASP A 55 -13.16 27.03 -4.86
N PHE A 56 -12.05 27.46 -5.49
CA PHE A 56 -11.83 28.87 -5.86
C PHE A 56 -12.60 29.30 -7.12
N LEU A 57 -13.23 28.40 -7.84
CA LEU A 57 -13.98 28.69 -9.07
C LEU A 57 -15.48 28.77 -8.77
N PRO A 58 -16.24 29.55 -9.59
CA PRO A 58 -17.67 29.55 -9.47
C PRO A 58 -18.27 28.20 -9.86
N ASN A 59 -19.23 27.72 -9.10
CA ASN A 59 -20.08 26.61 -9.49
C ASN A 59 -21.16 27.05 -10.48
N LEU A 60 -21.77 26.11 -11.20
CA LEU A 60 -22.96 26.36 -12.03
C LEU A 60 -23.92 25.19 -11.86
N ASN A 61 -25.13 25.54 -11.38
CA ASN A 61 -26.17 24.56 -11.14
C ASN A 61 -27.42 24.93 -11.95
N LEU A 62 -27.93 23.96 -12.70
CA LEU A 62 -29.23 24.05 -13.35
C LEU A 62 -30.24 23.25 -12.53
N SER A 63 -31.35 23.88 -12.15
CA SER A 63 -32.42 23.25 -11.39
C SER A 63 -33.73 23.40 -12.10
N SER A 64 -34.55 22.37 -12.11
CA SER A 64 -35.92 22.39 -12.62
C SER A 64 -36.83 21.70 -11.61
N ASN A 65 -37.96 22.29 -11.35
CA ASN A 65 -38.96 21.75 -10.43
C ASN A 65 -40.34 21.85 -11.05
N ALA A 66 -41.11 20.78 -11.05
CA ALA A 66 -42.49 20.71 -11.50
C ALA A 66 -43.37 20.15 -10.38
N ASN A 67 -44.34 20.91 -9.93
CA ASN A 67 -45.26 20.53 -8.84
C ASN A 67 -46.71 20.63 -9.29
N ARG A 68 -47.52 19.67 -8.87
CA ARG A 68 -48.97 19.75 -8.90
C ARG A 68 -49.50 19.77 -7.49
N ASN A 69 -50.16 20.89 -7.11
CA ASN A 69 -50.73 21.08 -5.79
C ASN A 69 -52.25 20.91 -5.86
N PHE A 70 -52.79 20.18 -4.89
CA PHE A 70 -54.23 19.94 -4.75
C PHE A 70 -54.72 20.60 -3.46
N GLY A 71 -55.84 21.32 -3.52
CA GLY A 71 -56.45 21.88 -2.33
C GLY A 71 -56.73 23.36 -2.39
N LEU A 72 -56.78 24.03 -1.24
CA LEU A 72 -57.10 25.45 -1.11
C LEU A 72 -55.94 26.32 -1.63
N THR A 73 -56.25 27.22 -2.55
CA THR A 73 -55.32 28.20 -3.11
C THR A 73 -55.94 29.62 -2.98
N PHE A 74 -55.08 30.59 -2.68
CA PHE A 74 -55.44 32.00 -2.70
C PHE A 74 -55.17 32.60 -4.07
N ASP A 75 -56.17 33.11 -4.73
CA ASP A 75 -56.04 33.85 -5.99
C ASP A 75 -55.79 35.34 -5.68
N GLN A 76 -54.55 35.76 -5.98
CA GLN A 76 -54.11 37.14 -5.77
C GLN A 76 -54.87 38.15 -6.66
N THR A 77 -55.41 37.67 -7.78
CA THR A 77 -56.12 38.54 -8.73
C THR A 77 -57.55 38.87 -8.27
N THR A 78 -58.24 37.88 -7.69
CA THR A 78 -59.60 38.00 -7.24
C THR A 78 -59.78 38.20 -5.73
N GLY A 79 -58.65 37.98 -4.95
CA GLY A 79 -58.67 38.05 -3.49
C GLY A 79 -59.43 36.91 -2.81
N ARG A 80 -59.73 35.81 -3.49
CA ARG A 80 -60.52 34.68 -2.99
C ARG A 80 -59.74 33.40 -2.76
N ILE A 81 -60.19 32.64 -1.79
CA ILE A 81 -59.73 31.30 -1.51
C ILE A 81 -60.65 30.26 -2.16
N PHE A 82 -60.16 29.37 -2.95
CA PHE A 82 -60.96 28.29 -3.55
C PHE A 82 -60.12 26.98 -3.64
N SER A 83 -60.81 25.86 -3.67
CA SER A 83 -60.14 24.55 -3.86
C SER A 83 -59.90 24.33 -5.36
N THR A 84 -58.65 24.14 -5.72
CA THR A 84 -58.28 23.90 -7.12
C THR A 84 -57.02 23.05 -7.21
N THR A 85 -56.74 22.57 -8.41
CA THR A 85 -55.47 21.98 -8.76
C THR A 85 -54.61 23.06 -9.43
N SER A 86 -53.40 23.27 -8.95
CA SER A 86 -52.44 24.19 -9.56
C SER A 86 -51.17 23.49 -9.97
N ASP A 87 -50.77 23.67 -11.22
CA ASP A 87 -49.48 23.22 -11.76
C ASP A 87 -48.50 24.39 -11.69
N ALA A 88 -47.31 24.12 -11.13
CA ALA A 88 -46.23 25.08 -11.08
C ALA A 88 -44.98 24.43 -11.68
N PHE A 89 -44.26 25.19 -12.49
CA PHE A 89 -42.95 24.80 -13.03
C PHE A 89 -41.98 25.94 -12.80
N SER A 90 -40.74 25.59 -12.39
CA SER A 90 -39.66 26.56 -12.27
C SER A 90 -38.40 26.02 -12.91
N LEU A 91 -37.66 26.88 -13.55
CA LEU A 91 -36.37 26.59 -14.15
C LEU A 91 -35.38 27.68 -13.71
N GLY A 92 -34.21 27.28 -13.20
CA GLY A 92 -33.22 28.24 -12.76
C GLY A 92 -31.79 27.74 -13.00
N ALA A 93 -30.91 28.64 -13.41
CA ALA A 93 -29.48 28.47 -13.46
C ALA A 93 -28.85 29.43 -12.46
N ASN A 94 -28.09 28.86 -11.49
CA ASN A 94 -27.47 29.61 -10.40
C ASN A 94 -25.99 29.32 -10.34
N SER A 95 -25.20 30.34 -10.08
CA SER A 95 -23.75 30.27 -9.89
C SER A 95 -23.38 31.01 -8.62
N SER A 96 -22.40 30.46 -7.89
CA SER A 96 -21.83 31.09 -6.70
C SER A 96 -20.33 30.83 -6.58
N VAL A 97 -19.63 31.80 -6.01
CA VAL A 97 -18.21 31.70 -5.71
C VAL A 97 -17.90 32.38 -4.39
N ASN A 98 -17.03 31.77 -3.60
CA ASN A 98 -16.49 32.41 -2.41
C ASN A 98 -15.37 33.38 -2.82
N LEU A 99 -15.59 34.69 -2.54
CA LEU A 99 -14.56 35.71 -2.74
C LEU A 99 -13.61 35.77 -1.54
N PHE A 100 -14.10 35.46 -0.35
CA PHE A 100 -13.35 35.40 0.88
C PHE A 100 -14.10 34.54 1.90
N ASN A 101 -13.39 33.59 2.53
CA ASN A 101 -13.93 32.73 3.59
C ASN A 101 -12.98 32.61 4.78
N GLY A 102 -12.38 33.74 5.18
CA GLY A 102 -11.45 33.73 6.30
C GLY A 102 -10.15 32.95 6.02
N PHE A 103 -9.73 32.86 4.76
CA PHE A 103 -8.59 32.03 4.30
C PHE A 103 -8.81 30.52 4.46
N GLY A 104 -10.05 30.06 4.64
CA GLY A 104 -10.37 28.63 4.79
C GLY A 104 -10.01 27.84 3.56
N ASP A 105 -10.38 28.29 2.34
CA ASP A 105 -10.06 27.60 1.08
C ASP A 105 -8.55 27.53 0.84
N VAL A 106 -7.79 28.57 1.21
CA VAL A 106 -6.32 28.57 1.12
C VAL A 106 -5.72 27.55 2.07
N ALA A 107 -6.22 27.49 3.31
CA ALA A 107 -5.73 26.53 4.31
C ALA A 107 -6.05 25.09 3.92
N SER A 108 -7.27 24.82 3.41
CA SER A 108 -7.66 23.47 2.98
C SER A 108 -6.87 23.02 1.74
N TYR A 109 -6.65 23.93 0.78
CA TYR A 109 -5.79 23.62 -0.38
C TYR A 109 -4.35 23.31 0.02
N ASN A 110 -3.76 24.11 0.92
CA ASN A 110 -2.42 23.85 1.43
C ASN A 110 -2.36 22.53 2.22
N GLN A 111 -3.35 22.27 3.07
CA GLN A 111 -3.47 21.01 3.79
C GLN A 111 -3.53 19.81 2.82
N ALA A 112 -4.35 19.90 1.77
CA ALA A 112 -4.48 18.86 0.77
C ALA A 112 -3.16 18.60 0.02
N LYS A 113 -2.41 19.66 -0.34
CA LYS A 113 -1.07 19.54 -0.94
C LYS A 113 -0.07 18.86 -0.01
N LEU A 114 0.02 19.29 1.24
CA LEU A 114 0.94 18.71 2.21
C LEU A 114 0.58 17.25 2.51
N THR A 115 -0.69 16.90 2.52
CA THR A 115 -1.15 15.51 2.63
C THR A 115 -0.76 14.70 1.38
N LEU A 116 -0.77 15.30 0.19
CA LEU A 116 -0.28 14.64 -1.02
C LEU A 116 1.21 14.30 -0.92
N GLU A 117 2.04 15.25 -0.52
CA GLU A 117 3.48 15.03 -0.28
C GLU A 117 3.72 13.93 0.76
N ALA A 118 2.96 13.94 1.88
CA ALA A 118 3.01 12.88 2.88
C ALA A 118 2.69 11.49 2.28
N ASN A 119 1.67 11.41 1.43
CA ASN A 119 1.27 10.16 0.78
C ASN A 119 2.29 9.69 -0.29
N GLU A 120 2.93 10.60 -1.01
CA GLU A 120 4.01 10.28 -1.96
C GLU A 120 5.22 9.68 -1.24
N HIS A 121 5.66 10.27 -0.13
CA HIS A 121 6.72 9.71 0.69
C HIS A 121 6.33 8.37 1.34
N SER A 122 5.07 8.21 1.76
CA SER A 122 4.54 6.92 2.25
C SER A 122 4.53 5.85 1.15
N TYR A 123 4.26 6.23 -0.11
CA TYR A 123 4.39 5.35 -1.26
C TYR A 123 5.83 4.90 -1.47
N ASP A 124 6.80 5.82 -1.39
CA ASP A 124 8.23 5.50 -1.51
C ASP A 124 8.68 4.54 -0.42
N ARG A 125 8.24 4.75 0.82
CA ARG A 125 8.51 3.79 1.92
C ARG A 125 7.90 2.43 1.66
N THR A 126 6.67 2.37 1.18
CA THR A 126 6.00 1.13 0.80
C THR A 126 6.78 0.40 -0.30
N ARG A 127 7.30 1.14 -1.30
CA ARG A 127 8.13 0.59 -2.37
C ARG A 127 9.41 -0.05 -1.82
N GLN A 128 10.10 0.62 -0.90
CA GLN A 128 11.29 0.07 -0.23
C GLN A 128 10.95 -1.18 0.59
N THR A 129 9.81 -1.19 1.28
CA THR A 129 9.34 -2.34 2.06
C THR A 129 9.03 -3.54 1.15
N VAL A 130 8.38 -3.32 0.01
CA VAL A 130 8.11 -4.38 -0.97
C VAL A 130 9.42 -4.94 -1.51
N LEU A 131 10.37 -4.08 -1.88
CA LEU A 131 11.68 -4.48 -2.37
C LEU A 131 12.43 -5.32 -1.31
N PHE A 132 12.46 -4.87 -0.07
CA PHE A 132 13.08 -5.59 1.05
C PHE A 132 12.44 -6.97 1.28
N ASN A 133 11.11 -7.06 1.18
CA ASN A 133 10.40 -8.34 1.30
C ASN A 133 10.75 -9.31 0.17
N VAL A 134 10.93 -8.82 -1.06
CA VAL A 134 11.39 -9.64 -2.19
C VAL A 134 12.79 -10.15 -1.93
N ILE A 135 13.73 -9.26 -1.54
CA ILE A 135 15.12 -9.61 -1.21
C ILE A 135 15.15 -10.71 -0.15
N THR A 136 14.42 -10.51 0.95
CA THR A 136 14.40 -11.45 2.08
C THR A 136 13.90 -12.84 1.67
N ASN A 137 12.79 -12.91 0.94
CA ASN A 137 12.21 -14.17 0.52
C ASN A 137 13.04 -14.85 -0.57
N TYR A 138 13.64 -14.07 -1.49
CA TYR A 138 14.53 -14.62 -2.52
C TYR A 138 15.80 -15.21 -1.92
N LEU A 139 16.45 -14.50 -1.00
CA LEU A 139 17.62 -15.01 -0.26
C LEU A 139 17.28 -16.29 0.52
N GLN A 140 16.08 -16.38 1.10
CA GLN A 140 15.64 -17.58 1.82
C GLN A 140 15.47 -18.78 0.88
N VAL A 141 14.88 -18.60 -0.31
CA VAL A 141 14.76 -19.67 -1.31
C VAL A 141 16.13 -20.19 -1.71
N ILE A 142 17.08 -19.30 -1.99
CA ILE A 142 18.43 -19.71 -2.39
C ILE A 142 19.14 -20.44 -1.24
N LEU A 143 19.02 -19.95 0.00
CA LEU A 143 19.56 -20.62 1.18
C LEU A 143 19.01 -22.04 1.32
N ASP A 144 17.71 -22.22 1.16
CA ASP A 144 17.08 -23.54 1.30
C ASP A 144 17.48 -24.50 0.17
N HIS A 145 17.67 -24.01 -1.07
CA HIS A 145 18.22 -24.81 -2.17
C HIS A 145 19.68 -25.26 -1.88
N GLU A 146 20.51 -24.37 -1.32
CA GLU A 146 21.86 -24.75 -0.91
C GLU A 146 21.86 -25.78 0.23
N GLN A 147 20.88 -25.72 1.14
CA GLN A 147 20.72 -26.77 2.17
C GLN A 147 20.33 -28.11 1.55
N ILE A 148 19.43 -28.13 0.55
CA ILE A 148 19.12 -29.35 -0.20
C ILE A 148 20.40 -29.93 -0.82
N ARG A 149 21.23 -29.11 -1.46
CA ARG A 149 22.49 -29.56 -2.07
C ARG A 149 23.40 -30.25 -1.04
N ILE A 150 23.60 -29.61 0.12
CA ILE A 150 24.43 -30.19 1.20
C ILE A 150 23.84 -31.51 1.70
N ARG A 151 22.52 -31.61 1.92
CA ARG A 151 21.88 -32.84 2.40
C ARG A 151 21.89 -33.94 1.36
N ARG A 152 21.80 -33.63 0.08
CA ARG A 152 21.89 -34.59 -1.01
C ARG A 152 23.31 -35.17 -1.13
N GLU A 153 24.33 -34.33 -1.07
CA GLU A 153 25.72 -34.73 -1.06
C GLU A 153 26.03 -35.65 0.15
N ASP A 154 25.49 -35.34 1.34
CA ASP A 154 25.61 -36.19 2.51
C ASP A 154 24.91 -37.53 2.30
N LEU A 155 23.68 -37.58 1.86
CA LEU A 155 22.96 -38.83 1.61
C LEU A 155 23.67 -39.72 0.60
N GLU A 156 24.20 -39.18 -0.49
CA GLU A 156 25.00 -39.92 -1.46
C GLU A 156 26.27 -40.51 -0.84
N ALA A 157 26.93 -39.75 0.03
CA ALA A 157 28.11 -40.25 0.74
C ALA A 157 27.74 -41.35 1.75
N GLN A 158 26.59 -41.22 2.46
CA GLN A 158 26.11 -42.27 3.35
C GLN A 158 25.71 -43.55 2.60
N ARG A 159 25.09 -43.42 1.42
CA ARG A 159 24.74 -44.56 0.55
C ARG A 159 26.01 -45.31 0.08
N ARG A 160 27.01 -44.57 -0.40
CA ARG A 160 28.34 -45.21 -0.77
C ARG A 160 29.02 -45.89 0.40
N GLN A 161 28.90 -45.34 1.61
CA GLN A 161 29.42 -45.95 2.82
C GLN A 161 28.64 -47.21 3.19
N LEU A 162 27.33 -47.21 3.05
CA LEU A 162 26.48 -48.39 3.31
C LEU A 162 26.83 -49.54 2.38
N GLU A 163 27.00 -49.29 1.08
CA GLU A 163 27.43 -50.32 0.11
C GLU A 163 28.74 -50.95 0.50
N ARG A 164 29.74 -50.14 0.88
CA ARG A 164 31.07 -50.66 1.33
C ARG A 164 30.94 -51.48 2.59
N ILE A 165 30.17 -51.09 3.57
CA ILE A 165 29.99 -51.84 4.82
C ILE A 165 29.25 -53.16 4.54
N ASP A 166 28.22 -53.17 3.69
CA ASP A 166 27.49 -54.38 3.31
C ASP A 166 28.45 -55.42 2.69
N GLU A 167 29.35 -54.99 1.80
CA GLU A 167 30.39 -55.89 1.22
C GLU A 167 31.34 -56.41 2.27
N PHE A 168 31.84 -55.58 3.20
CA PHE A 168 32.73 -56.02 4.28
C PHE A 168 32.06 -56.99 5.25
N VAL A 169 30.78 -56.80 5.58
CA VAL A 169 30.00 -57.71 6.41
C VAL A 169 29.77 -59.03 5.69
N ARG A 170 29.49 -59.00 4.37
CA ARG A 170 29.28 -60.22 3.56
C ARG A 170 30.51 -61.12 3.52
N VAL A 171 31.72 -60.54 3.50
CA VAL A 171 33.00 -61.32 3.53
C VAL A 171 33.53 -61.55 4.96
N GLY A 172 32.74 -61.17 5.99
CA GLY A 172 33.12 -61.40 7.41
C GLY A 172 34.15 -60.43 7.95
N ALA A 173 34.51 -59.35 7.22
CA ALA A 173 35.55 -58.40 7.62
C ALA A 173 35.03 -57.33 8.62
N ARG A 174 33.73 -57.18 8.76
CA ARG A 174 33.05 -56.26 9.71
C ARG A 174 31.86 -56.95 10.38
N PRO A 175 31.50 -56.52 11.62
CA PRO A 175 30.36 -57.07 12.35
C PRO A 175 29.04 -56.56 11.71
N ILE A 176 27.99 -57.37 11.81
CA ILE A 176 26.64 -57.03 11.28
C ILE A 176 26.01 -55.80 11.97
N SER A 177 26.46 -55.50 13.20
CA SER A 177 26.07 -54.27 13.92
C SER A 177 26.40 -52.99 13.15
N ASP A 178 27.58 -52.99 12.45
CA ASP A 178 28.02 -51.83 11.66
C ASP A 178 27.08 -51.59 10.47
N LEU A 179 26.58 -52.68 9.84
CA LEU A 179 25.60 -52.59 8.77
C LEU A 179 24.28 -51.95 9.24
N TYR A 180 23.72 -52.45 10.35
CA TYR A 180 22.47 -51.89 10.90
C TYR A 180 22.65 -50.43 11.37
N GLN A 181 23.80 -50.09 11.95
CA GLN A 181 24.11 -48.72 12.34
C GLN A 181 24.18 -47.80 11.12
N GLN A 182 24.83 -48.25 10.04
CA GLN A 182 24.93 -47.45 8.81
C GLN A 182 23.57 -47.34 8.09
N GLN A 183 22.77 -48.41 8.10
CA GLN A 183 21.39 -48.34 7.57
C GLN A 183 20.57 -47.27 8.31
N ALA A 184 20.64 -47.25 9.64
CA ALA A 184 19.93 -46.22 10.45
C ALA A 184 20.46 -44.81 10.15
N THR A 185 21.78 -44.64 10.00
CA THR A 185 22.38 -43.34 9.66
C THR A 185 21.98 -42.89 8.27
N THR A 186 21.96 -43.77 7.27
CA THR A 186 21.52 -43.45 5.90
C THR A 186 20.06 -43.04 5.86
N ALA A 187 19.16 -43.78 6.56
CA ALA A 187 17.77 -43.45 6.68
C ALA A 187 17.52 -42.06 7.36
N ASN A 188 18.36 -41.73 8.38
CA ASN A 188 18.31 -40.41 9.00
C ASN A 188 18.75 -39.29 8.03
N SER A 189 19.78 -39.50 7.21
CA SER A 189 20.20 -38.53 6.18
C SER A 189 19.11 -38.36 5.10
N GLU A 190 18.39 -39.43 4.74
CA GLU A 190 17.27 -39.36 3.82
C GLU A 190 16.10 -38.51 4.41
N LEU A 191 15.77 -38.71 5.69
CA LEU A 191 14.78 -37.89 6.39
C LEU A 191 15.19 -36.42 6.43
N GLN A 192 16.47 -36.11 6.68
CA GLN A 192 16.97 -34.73 6.67
C GLN A 192 16.91 -34.08 5.28
N LEU A 193 17.12 -34.86 4.20
CA LEU A 193 16.92 -34.36 2.84
C LEU A 193 15.44 -34.04 2.57
N LEU A 194 14.53 -34.94 2.90
CA LEU A 194 13.08 -34.71 2.76
C LEU A 194 12.62 -33.44 3.52
N GLU A 195 13.15 -33.22 4.72
CA GLU A 195 12.82 -32.01 5.48
C GLU A 195 13.39 -30.74 4.82
N ALA A 196 14.60 -30.78 4.26
CA ALA A 196 15.18 -29.66 3.51
C ALA A 196 14.36 -29.36 2.23
N GLU A 197 13.92 -30.38 1.50
CA GLU A 197 13.06 -30.24 0.32
C GLU A 197 11.70 -29.62 0.69
N ARG A 198 11.10 -30.03 1.80
CA ARG A 198 9.87 -29.44 2.32
C ARG A 198 10.04 -27.95 2.67
N LEU A 199 11.15 -27.57 3.32
CA LEU A 199 11.43 -26.18 3.68
C LEU A 199 11.64 -25.32 2.43
N ALA A 200 12.33 -25.82 1.41
CA ALA A 200 12.50 -25.12 0.14
C ALA A 200 11.15 -24.88 -0.57
N GLN A 201 10.29 -25.88 -0.64
CA GLN A 201 8.94 -25.71 -1.20
C GLN A 201 8.11 -24.65 -0.44
N LEU A 202 8.26 -24.56 0.88
CA LEU A 202 7.59 -23.52 1.68
C LEU A 202 8.15 -22.14 1.39
N SER A 203 9.47 -21.98 1.27
CA SER A 203 10.08 -20.68 0.95
C SER A 203 9.74 -20.25 -0.49
N GLU A 204 9.74 -21.15 -1.45
CA GLU A 204 9.26 -20.91 -2.82
C GLU A 204 7.80 -20.44 -2.83
N THR A 205 6.92 -21.13 -2.10
CA THR A 205 5.51 -20.76 -2.00
C THR A 205 5.34 -19.35 -1.42
N ARG A 206 6.12 -18.97 -0.41
CA ARG A 206 6.12 -17.62 0.16
C ARG A 206 6.60 -16.58 -0.85
N LEU A 207 7.65 -16.87 -1.61
CA LEU A 207 8.15 -15.98 -2.64
C LEU A 207 7.11 -15.80 -3.77
N ILE A 208 6.49 -16.89 -4.24
CA ILE A 208 5.39 -16.88 -5.22
C ILE A 208 4.26 -15.96 -4.73
N GLN A 209 3.89 -16.06 -3.44
CA GLN A 209 2.88 -15.19 -2.83
C GLN A 209 3.30 -13.72 -2.81
N VAL A 210 4.55 -13.42 -2.44
CA VAL A 210 5.09 -12.05 -2.42
C VAL A 210 5.09 -11.45 -3.82
N LEU A 211 5.41 -12.26 -4.84
CA LEU A 211 5.42 -11.87 -6.25
C LEU A 211 4.02 -11.84 -6.89
N GLN A 212 2.99 -12.31 -6.18
CA GLN A 212 1.61 -12.41 -6.71
C GLN A 212 1.55 -13.24 -8.01
N LEU A 213 2.26 -14.37 -8.03
CA LEU A 213 2.26 -15.32 -9.14
C LEU A 213 1.24 -16.44 -8.90
N ASP A 214 0.95 -17.21 -9.95
CA ASP A 214 0.06 -18.38 -9.86
C ASP A 214 0.73 -19.47 -9.02
N PRO A 215 0.14 -19.89 -7.89
CA PRO A 215 0.74 -20.90 -7.01
C PRO A 215 0.77 -22.33 -7.60
N PHE A 216 0.06 -22.58 -8.69
CA PHE A 216 -0.01 -23.89 -9.35
C PHE A 216 0.90 -24.01 -10.56
N GLN A 217 1.57 -22.93 -10.98
CA GLN A 217 2.59 -22.97 -12.02
C GLN A 217 3.95 -23.30 -11.41
N ALA A 218 4.78 -24.09 -12.14
CA ALA A 218 6.14 -24.39 -11.74
C ALA A 218 7.09 -23.22 -12.06
N TYR A 219 7.89 -22.83 -11.08
CA TYR A 219 8.91 -21.78 -11.19
C TYR A 219 10.27 -22.30 -10.78
N GLU A 220 11.31 -21.80 -11.40
CA GLU A 220 12.70 -22.02 -11.04
C GLU A 220 13.36 -20.69 -10.67
N PHE A 221 13.83 -20.58 -9.44
CA PHE A 221 14.50 -19.39 -8.95
C PHE A 221 16.02 -19.55 -9.08
N VAL A 222 16.65 -18.64 -9.83
CA VAL A 222 18.08 -18.74 -10.15
C VAL A 222 18.92 -18.29 -8.98
N ALA A 223 19.80 -19.17 -8.50
CA ALA A 223 20.85 -18.80 -7.54
C ALA A 223 21.94 -17.97 -8.23
N PRO A 224 22.58 -17.01 -7.55
CA PRO A 224 23.73 -16.30 -8.07
C PRO A 224 24.90 -17.24 -8.24
N THR A 225 25.78 -16.92 -9.17
CA THR A 225 27.05 -17.66 -9.29
C THR A 225 28.00 -17.30 -8.15
N ALA A 226 28.90 -18.20 -7.78
CA ALA A 226 29.87 -17.95 -6.72
C ALA A 226 30.76 -16.71 -6.96
N GLN A 227 30.89 -16.27 -8.22
CA GLN A 227 31.65 -15.07 -8.60
C GLN A 227 30.86 -13.76 -8.32
N GLU A 228 29.55 -13.84 -8.23
CA GLU A 228 28.68 -12.69 -7.92
C GLU A 228 28.54 -12.43 -6.41
N ILE A 229 28.94 -13.40 -5.57
CA ILE A 229 28.83 -13.31 -4.10
C ILE A 229 30.10 -12.67 -3.55
N SER A 230 30.02 -11.37 -3.20
CA SER A 230 31.11 -10.67 -2.51
C SER A 230 30.99 -10.87 -1.00
N LEU A 231 32.06 -11.36 -0.35
CA LEU A 231 32.13 -11.54 1.11
C LEU A 231 33.02 -10.46 1.77
N ILE A 232 33.20 -9.31 1.13
CA ILE A 232 33.98 -8.20 1.68
C ILE A 232 33.08 -7.37 2.60
N PRO A 233 33.36 -7.33 3.92
CA PRO A 233 32.56 -6.55 4.84
C PRO A 233 32.77 -5.04 4.62
N GLU A 234 31.66 -4.28 4.56
CA GLU A 234 31.71 -2.84 4.65
C GLU A 234 31.86 -2.40 6.11
N THR A 235 32.60 -1.33 6.33
CA THR A 235 32.74 -0.75 7.67
C THR A 235 31.68 0.32 7.86
N TYR A 236 30.76 0.07 8.77
CA TYR A 236 29.71 1.03 9.17
C TYR A 236 30.04 1.65 10.51
N ASP A 237 29.66 2.93 10.65
CA ASP A 237 29.61 3.63 11.92
C ASP A 237 28.15 3.88 12.31
N ALA A 238 27.78 3.54 13.55
CA ALA A 238 26.39 3.59 14.00
C ALA A 238 25.79 5.00 13.98
N GLU A 239 26.60 6.03 14.30
CA GLU A 239 26.14 7.41 14.30
C GLU A 239 25.88 7.91 12.86
N THR A 240 26.77 7.57 11.93
CA THR A 240 26.62 7.90 10.51
C THR A 240 25.41 7.21 9.89
N LEU A 241 25.18 5.93 10.26
CA LEU A 241 23.98 5.21 9.83
C LEU A 241 22.69 5.87 10.31
N LEU A 242 22.66 6.26 11.60
CA LEU A 242 21.49 6.91 12.20
C LEU A 242 21.22 8.27 11.55
N ARG A 243 22.24 9.08 11.34
CA ARG A 243 22.13 10.38 10.67
C ARG A 243 21.58 10.22 9.24
N SER A 244 22.14 9.26 8.50
CA SER A 244 21.66 8.94 7.14
C SER A 244 20.20 8.48 7.14
N ALA A 245 19.77 7.69 8.13
CA ALA A 245 18.40 7.26 8.26
C ALA A 245 17.45 8.43 8.49
N PHE A 246 17.77 9.34 9.40
CA PHE A 246 16.97 10.55 9.66
C PHE A 246 16.85 11.47 8.43
N ASP A 247 17.91 11.59 7.64
CA ASP A 247 17.90 12.46 6.46
C ASP A 247 17.14 11.85 5.27
N ARG A 248 17.10 10.51 5.13
CA ARG A 248 16.70 9.85 3.89
C ARG A 248 15.44 8.99 3.99
N ARG A 249 15.04 8.59 5.19
CA ARG A 249 13.85 7.72 5.32
C ARG A 249 12.59 8.46 4.92
N ALA A 250 11.88 7.85 3.99
CA ALA A 250 10.67 8.42 3.43
C ALA A 250 9.50 8.47 4.44
N ASP A 251 9.44 7.55 5.41
CA ASP A 251 8.40 7.56 6.47
C ASP A 251 8.56 8.74 7.43
N LEU A 252 9.79 9.15 7.77
CA LEU A 252 10.03 10.36 8.57
C LEU A 252 9.58 11.61 7.83
N LYS A 253 9.95 11.73 6.54
CA LYS A 253 9.50 12.85 5.69
C LYS A 253 7.96 12.86 5.54
N ALA A 254 7.34 11.70 5.38
CA ALA A 254 5.88 11.61 5.34
C ALA A 254 5.26 12.17 6.62
N GLN A 255 5.83 11.86 7.79
CA GLN A 255 5.32 12.35 9.06
C GLN A 255 5.56 13.87 9.25
N GLU A 256 6.70 14.40 8.78
CA GLU A 256 6.94 15.86 8.78
C GLU A 256 5.89 16.60 7.93
N PHE A 257 5.57 16.10 6.75
CA PHE A 257 4.50 16.65 5.91
C PHE A 257 3.11 16.50 6.54
N ALA A 258 2.86 15.40 7.26
CA ALA A 258 1.60 15.20 7.99
C ALA A 258 1.45 16.22 9.14
N ILE A 259 2.53 16.56 9.86
CA ILE A 259 2.55 17.62 10.87
C ILE A 259 2.25 18.98 10.22
N ALA A 260 2.90 19.29 9.10
CA ALA A 260 2.65 20.52 8.37
C ALA A 260 1.20 20.62 7.89
N ALA A 261 0.62 19.51 7.39
CA ALA A 261 -0.79 19.44 7.02
C ALA A 261 -1.72 19.66 8.22
N ALA A 262 -1.42 19.06 9.37
CA ALA A 262 -2.19 19.28 10.60
C ALA A 262 -2.14 20.74 11.08
N SER A 263 -1.01 21.45 10.86
CA SER A 263 -0.91 22.88 11.18
C SER A 263 -1.82 23.73 10.28
N GLU A 264 -1.97 23.39 8.99
CA GLU A 264 -2.95 24.04 8.10
C GLU A 264 -4.39 23.72 8.53
N GLY A 265 -4.64 22.53 9.08
CA GLY A 265 -5.92 22.18 9.70
C GLY A 265 -6.32 23.10 10.85
N ILE A 266 -5.35 23.59 11.65
CA ILE A 266 -5.62 24.62 12.67
C ILE A 266 -6.02 25.94 12.02
N ARG A 267 -5.38 26.35 10.92
CA ARG A 267 -5.71 27.57 10.19
C ARG A 267 -7.12 27.45 9.58
N PHE A 268 -7.43 26.32 8.98
CA PHE A 268 -8.76 26.00 8.45
C PHE A 268 -9.83 26.09 9.55
N ALA A 269 -9.60 25.47 10.71
CA ALA A 269 -10.54 25.54 11.83
C ALA A 269 -10.77 26.98 12.34
N ARG A 270 -9.73 27.82 12.30
CA ARG A 270 -9.83 29.25 12.69
C ARG A 270 -10.58 30.09 11.69
N SER A 271 -10.58 29.74 10.40
CA SER A 271 -11.27 30.51 9.35
C SER A 271 -12.75 30.71 9.63
N ALA A 272 -13.39 29.74 10.29
CA ALA A 272 -14.80 29.79 10.68
C ALA A 272 -15.14 30.90 11.72
N SER A 273 -14.15 31.61 12.28
CA SER A 273 -14.35 32.80 13.12
C SER A 273 -14.26 34.11 12.34
N LEU A 274 -13.84 34.07 11.09
CA LEU A 274 -13.65 35.23 10.24
C LEU A 274 -14.88 35.47 9.32
N PRO A 275 -15.08 36.69 8.81
CA PRO A 275 -16.16 36.95 7.86
C PRO A 275 -16.03 36.08 6.59
N THR A 276 -17.18 35.77 5.98
CA THR A 276 -17.23 35.15 4.66
C THR A 276 -17.95 36.10 3.68
N LEU A 277 -17.40 36.23 2.47
CA LEU A 277 -17.95 37.02 1.39
C LEU A 277 -18.13 36.11 0.18
N SER A 278 -19.37 35.98 -0.28
CA SER A 278 -19.68 35.21 -1.48
C SER A 278 -20.39 36.08 -2.53
N LEU A 279 -20.08 35.83 -3.79
CA LEU A 279 -20.76 36.37 -4.94
C LEU A 279 -21.68 35.29 -5.50
N SER A 280 -22.94 35.63 -5.73
CA SER A 280 -23.92 34.75 -6.36
C SER A 280 -24.65 35.48 -7.48
N GLY A 281 -25.06 34.74 -8.50
CA GLY A 281 -25.86 35.24 -9.59
C GLY A 281 -26.69 34.12 -10.19
N GLY A 282 -27.78 34.49 -10.80
CA GLY A 282 -28.65 33.50 -11.43
C GLY A 282 -29.69 34.10 -12.34
N ILE A 283 -30.24 33.21 -13.15
CA ILE A 283 -31.38 33.46 -14.01
C ILE A 283 -32.46 32.43 -13.67
N ASN A 284 -33.67 32.90 -13.38
CA ASN A 284 -34.75 32.03 -12.99
C ASN A 284 -36.03 32.43 -13.77
N THR A 285 -36.86 31.44 -14.02
CA THR A 285 -38.19 31.65 -14.57
C THR A 285 -39.19 30.68 -13.95
N ARG A 286 -40.46 31.03 -14.01
CA ARG A 286 -41.53 30.23 -13.42
C ARG A 286 -42.79 30.24 -14.26
N TYR A 287 -43.54 29.17 -14.22
CA TYR A 287 -44.86 29.00 -14.75
C TYR A 287 -45.84 28.65 -13.63
N SER A 288 -47.05 29.16 -13.72
CA SER A 288 -48.19 28.74 -12.90
C SER A 288 -49.46 28.64 -13.75
N SER A 289 -50.15 27.49 -13.63
CA SER A 289 -51.44 27.29 -14.32
C SER A 289 -52.54 28.25 -13.85
N GLN A 290 -52.31 28.95 -12.73
CA GLN A 290 -53.25 29.92 -12.16
C GLN A 290 -52.97 31.36 -12.60
N LEU A 291 -51.84 31.62 -13.28
CA LEU A 291 -51.51 32.97 -13.73
C LEU A 291 -52.46 33.41 -14.85
N ARG A 292 -53.16 34.50 -14.61
CA ARG A 292 -54.06 35.10 -15.54
C ARG A 292 -53.68 36.56 -15.80
N ARG A 293 -53.87 37.02 -17.02
CA ARG A 293 -53.68 38.43 -17.42
C ARG A 293 -54.97 39.00 -17.83
N ALA A 294 -55.21 40.29 -17.52
CA ALA A 294 -56.37 40.99 -17.98
C ALA A 294 -56.45 40.98 -19.51
N SER A 295 -57.59 40.56 -20.06
CA SER A 295 -57.80 40.39 -21.50
C SER A 295 -58.50 41.61 -22.15
N GLY A 296 -58.92 42.58 -21.35
CA GLY A 296 -59.52 43.83 -21.80
C GLY A 296 -59.72 44.82 -20.63
N PHE A 297 -59.85 46.05 -20.93
CA PHE A 297 -60.06 47.09 -19.95
C PHE A 297 -61.25 47.96 -20.38
N GLN A 298 -62.03 48.44 -19.40
CA GLN A 298 -63.05 49.43 -19.60
C GLN A 298 -62.95 50.56 -18.57
N GLU A 299 -63.26 51.76 -19.00
CA GLU A 299 -63.38 52.89 -18.10
C GLU A 299 -64.73 52.86 -17.41
N VAL A 300 -64.72 52.86 -16.10
CA VAL A 300 -65.93 52.93 -15.28
C VAL A 300 -65.84 54.20 -14.42
N THR A 301 -66.79 55.10 -14.57
CA THR A 301 -66.85 56.27 -13.72
C THR A 301 -67.51 55.91 -12.40
N ASP A 302 -66.85 56.14 -11.28
CA ASP A 302 -67.43 55.95 -9.96
C ASP A 302 -68.64 56.97 -9.77
N PRO A 303 -69.80 56.43 -9.57
CA PRO A 303 -71.02 57.35 -9.44
C PRO A 303 -70.96 58.25 -8.21
N ALA A 304 -70.19 57.93 -7.19
CA ALA A 304 -70.12 58.67 -5.94
C ALA A 304 -69.01 59.74 -5.94
N THR A 305 -67.93 59.55 -6.68
CA THR A 305 -66.73 60.44 -6.67
C THR A 305 -66.53 61.15 -8.01
N GLY A 306 -67.15 60.67 -9.11
CA GLY A 306 -66.91 61.15 -10.47
C GLY A 306 -65.58 60.78 -11.07
N GLU A 307 -64.78 59.97 -10.38
CA GLU A 307 -63.46 59.51 -10.88
C GLU A 307 -63.64 58.40 -11.93
N VAL A 308 -62.85 58.48 -13.01
CA VAL A 308 -62.80 57.45 -14.05
C VAL A 308 -61.74 56.43 -13.66
N GLN A 309 -62.18 55.20 -13.39
CA GLN A 309 -61.29 54.07 -13.09
C GLN A 309 -61.27 53.07 -14.24
N THR A 310 -60.07 52.67 -14.64
CA THR A 310 -59.88 51.61 -15.63
C THR A 310 -59.92 50.22 -14.92
N VAL A 311 -60.99 49.45 -15.18
CA VAL A 311 -61.20 48.14 -14.58
C VAL A 311 -61.05 47.03 -15.64
N PRO A 312 -60.45 45.84 -15.30
CA PRO A 312 -60.37 44.77 -16.24
C PRO A 312 -61.76 44.16 -16.56
N THR A 313 -62.01 43.90 -17.85
CA THR A 313 -63.30 43.33 -18.34
C THR A 313 -63.29 41.80 -18.40
N GLY A 314 -62.09 41.17 -18.34
CA GLY A 314 -61.92 39.74 -18.32
C GLY A 314 -60.48 39.33 -18.01
N PHE A 315 -60.25 38.01 -17.75
CA PHE A 315 -58.95 37.45 -17.48
C PHE A 315 -58.73 36.23 -18.36
N ALA A 316 -57.61 36.18 -19.08
CA ALA A 316 -57.17 35.05 -19.90
C ALA A 316 -56.00 34.37 -19.26
N THR A 317 -55.91 33.03 -19.40
CA THR A 317 -54.74 32.24 -18.98
C THR A 317 -53.56 32.60 -19.87
N VAL A 318 -52.41 32.86 -19.27
CA VAL A 318 -51.14 33.12 -19.98
C VAL A 318 -50.52 31.81 -20.45
N PRO A 319 -50.21 31.65 -21.74
CA PRO A 319 -49.55 30.43 -22.26
C PRO A 319 -48.23 30.13 -21.56
N PHE A 320 -47.85 28.84 -21.51
CA PHE A 320 -46.64 28.37 -20.84
C PHE A 320 -45.37 29.09 -21.34
N GLY A 321 -45.19 29.17 -22.67
CA GLY A 321 -44.00 29.82 -23.27
C GLY A 321 -43.91 31.31 -22.94
N ASP A 322 -45.04 32.02 -22.95
CA ASP A 322 -45.12 33.45 -22.62
C ASP A 322 -44.76 33.68 -21.15
N GLN A 323 -45.25 32.80 -20.24
CA GLN A 323 -44.91 32.92 -18.84
C GLN A 323 -43.39 32.68 -18.60
N LEU A 324 -42.77 31.73 -19.30
CA LEU A 324 -41.33 31.49 -19.15
C LEU A 324 -40.48 32.68 -19.63
N SER A 325 -40.93 33.40 -20.67
CA SER A 325 -40.21 34.59 -21.14
C SER A 325 -40.50 35.82 -20.25
N ASP A 326 -41.74 36.01 -19.86
CA ASP A 326 -42.17 37.20 -19.10
C ASP A 326 -41.76 37.15 -17.62
N ASN A 327 -41.71 35.96 -17.03
CA ASN A 327 -41.32 35.75 -15.64
C ASN A 327 -39.81 35.54 -15.46
N ARG A 328 -38.99 35.76 -16.51
CA ARG A 328 -37.56 35.71 -16.40
C ARG A 328 -37.07 36.78 -15.43
N SER A 329 -36.31 36.35 -14.46
CA SER A 329 -35.67 37.22 -13.48
C SER A 329 -34.17 36.90 -13.39
N GLU A 330 -33.37 37.91 -13.34
CA GLU A 330 -31.91 37.82 -13.22
C GLU A 330 -31.52 38.55 -11.94
N PHE A 331 -30.53 37.97 -11.25
CA PHE A 331 -29.97 38.62 -10.06
C PHE A 331 -28.47 38.44 -9.98
N ILE A 332 -27.81 39.38 -9.37
CA ILE A 332 -26.44 39.30 -8.88
C ILE A 332 -26.43 39.84 -7.47
N GLY A 333 -25.76 39.16 -6.56
CA GLY A 333 -25.74 39.51 -5.14
C GLY A 333 -24.43 39.20 -4.47
N LEU A 334 -24.05 40.09 -3.57
CA LEU A 334 -22.95 39.86 -2.62
C LEU A 334 -23.56 39.53 -1.27
N ASN A 335 -23.08 38.45 -0.67
CA ASN A 335 -23.47 38.04 0.68
C ASN A 335 -22.29 38.10 1.61
N LEU A 336 -22.35 38.97 2.62
CA LEU A 336 -21.35 39.08 3.70
C LEU A 336 -21.94 38.47 4.97
N GLN A 337 -21.33 37.44 5.48
CA GLN A 337 -21.71 36.80 6.74
C GLN A 337 -20.58 36.98 7.76
N ILE A 338 -20.89 37.55 8.93
CA ILE A 338 -19.95 37.78 10.03
C ILE A 338 -20.42 36.93 11.23
N PRO A 339 -19.73 35.85 11.60
CA PRO A 339 -20.12 35.04 12.74
C PRO A 339 -19.78 35.76 14.06
N ILE A 340 -20.77 36.15 14.84
CA ILE A 340 -20.57 36.81 16.14
C ILE A 340 -20.49 35.76 17.27
N PHE A 341 -21.41 34.81 17.24
CA PHE A 341 -21.47 33.72 18.21
C PHE A 341 -22.01 32.44 17.58
N ASN A 342 -21.24 31.38 17.63
CA ASN A 342 -21.56 30.07 17.02
C ASN A 342 -21.58 28.91 18.03
N ARG A 343 -22.00 29.17 19.27
CA ARG A 343 -22.10 28.14 20.34
C ARG A 343 -20.77 27.46 20.62
N PHE A 344 -19.67 28.19 20.60
CA PHE A 344 -18.30 27.70 20.78
C PHE A 344 -17.83 26.66 19.74
N GLN A 345 -18.55 26.46 18.65
CA GLN A 345 -18.21 25.48 17.63
C GLN A 345 -16.80 25.70 17.06
N THR A 346 -16.48 26.93 16.68
CA THR A 346 -15.12 27.26 16.19
C THR A 346 -14.05 27.00 17.25
N LYS A 347 -14.28 27.43 18.52
CA LYS A 347 -13.33 27.17 19.61
C LYS A 347 -13.04 25.67 19.77
N THR A 348 -14.09 24.85 19.77
CA THR A 348 -14.00 23.39 19.89
C THR A 348 -13.25 22.78 18.69
N ASN A 349 -13.53 23.23 17.47
CA ASN A 349 -12.86 22.73 16.27
C ASN A 349 -11.38 23.11 16.24
N VAL A 350 -11.03 24.33 16.66
CA VAL A 350 -9.62 24.75 16.80
C VAL A 350 -8.90 23.91 17.84
N GLU A 351 -9.54 23.62 18.97
CA GLU A 351 -8.91 22.79 20.01
C GLU A 351 -8.71 21.35 19.54
N ARG A 352 -9.68 20.77 18.84
CA ARG A 352 -9.52 19.44 18.18
C ARG A 352 -8.37 19.44 17.19
N ALA A 353 -8.25 20.46 16.35
CA ALA A 353 -7.17 20.56 15.38
C ALA A 353 -5.78 20.71 16.07
N ARG A 354 -5.72 21.43 17.20
CA ARG A 354 -4.49 21.51 18.01
C ARG A 354 -4.08 20.17 18.58
N VAL A 355 -5.04 19.41 19.14
CA VAL A 355 -4.77 18.07 19.66
C VAL A 355 -4.30 17.13 18.53
N GLN A 356 -4.90 17.22 17.34
CA GLN A 356 -4.46 16.43 16.17
C GLN A 356 -3.03 16.80 15.74
N TYR A 357 -2.70 18.08 15.72
CA TYR A 357 -1.32 18.55 15.45
C TYR A 357 -0.32 18.03 16.50
N GLU A 358 -0.67 18.09 17.78
CA GLU A 358 0.20 17.58 18.84
C GLU A 358 0.38 16.08 18.78
N ASN A 359 -0.69 15.32 18.50
CA ASN A 359 -0.59 13.88 18.26
C ASN A 359 0.35 13.56 17.08
N ALA A 360 0.26 14.31 15.97
CA ALA A 360 1.15 14.11 14.83
C ALA A 360 2.63 14.37 15.20
N ARG A 361 2.92 15.31 16.11
CA ARG A 361 4.27 15.56 16.62
C ARG A 361 4.76 14.39 17.49
N LEU A 362 3.91 13.89 18.38
CA LEU A 362 4.25 12.75 19.23
C LEU A 362 4.47 11.47 18.38
N ASP A 363 3.71 11.31 17.30
CA ASP A 363 3.91 10.21 16.33
C ASP A 363 5.29 10.31 15.66
N LEU A 364 5.77 11.52 15.32
CA LEU A 364 7.13 11.72 14.79
C LEU A 364 8.18 11.35 15.84
N GLU A 365 8.05 11.83 17.07
CA GLU A 365 8.99 11.51 18.16
C GLU A 365 9.07 9.99 18.40
N ASN A 366 7.93 9.30 18.42
CA ASN A 366 7.88 7.84 18.54
C ASN A 366 8.53 7.15 17.34
N LEU A 367 8.29 7.64 16.12
CA LEU A 367 8.89 7.10 14.90
C LEU A 367 10.41 7.28 14.90
N GLU A 368 10.93 8.45 15.32
CA GLU A 368 12.37 8.71 15.46
C GLU A 368 13.04 7.75 16.45
N GLN A 369 12.42 7.48 17.59
CA GLN A 369 12.92 6.51 18.57
C GLN A 369 12.90 5.08 18.02
N SER A 370 11.85 4.71 17.28
CA SER A 370 11.76 3.42 16.61
C SER A 370 12.88 3.27 15.58
N VAL A 371 13.09 4.29 14.74
CA VAL A 371 14.17 4.32 13.74
C VAL A 371 15.53 4.17 14.38
N ALA A 372 15.80 4.89 15.48
CA ALA A 372 17.06 4.79 16.20
C ALA A 372 17.30 3.37 16.74
N SER A 373 16.27 2.73 17.27
CA SER A 373 16.32 1.35 17.76
C SER A 373 16.55 0.36 16.63
N GLU A 374 15.84 0.48 15.51
CA GLU A 374 15.97 -0.35 14.32
C GLU A 374 17.39 -0.28 13.71
N VAL A 375 17.92 0.93 13.55
CA VAL A 375 19.27 1.15 13.02
C VAL A 375 20.33 0.55 13.96
N ARG A 376 20.19 0.76 15.26
CA ARG A 376 21.10 0.20 16.26
C ARG A 376 21.09 -1.32 16.24
N GLN A 377 19.90 -1.93 16.19
CA GLN A 377 19.75 -3.39 16.10
C GLN A 377 20.39 -3.93 14.82
N ALA A 378 20.10 -3.33 13.66
CA ALA A 378 20.67 -3.75 12.38
C ALA A 378 22.21 -3.67 12.38
N TYR A 379 22.77 -2.60 12.97
CA TYR A 379 24.22 -2.45 13.11
C TYR A 379 24.86 -3.59 13.94
N LEU A 380 24.27 -3.91 15.10
CA LEU A 380 24.77 -4.99 15.98
C LEU A 380 24.63 -6.36 15.29
N ASP A 381 23.52 -6.58 14.60
CA ASP A 381 23.27 -7.82 13.86
C ASP A 381 24.24 -7.96 12.68
N TYR A 382 24.55 -6.87 11.97
CA TYR A 382 25.56 -6.87 10.91
C TYR A 382 26.97 -7.18 11.45
N GLN A 383 27.39 -6.54 12.54
CA GLN A 383 28.68 -6.86 13.17
C GLN A 383 28.78 -8.32 13.59
N THR A 384 27.66 -8.86 14.10
CA THR A 384 27.59 -10.29 14.47
C THR A 384 27.69 -11.18 13.25
N ALA A 385 27.01 -10.81 12.13
CA ALA A 385 27.07 -11.56 10.88
C ALA A 385 28.50 -11.58 10.29
N VAL A 386 29.20 -10.44 10.31
CA VAL A 386 30.63 -10.35 9.89
C VAL A 386 31.51 -11.29 10.70
N LYS A 387 31.41 -11.29 12.04
CA LYS A 387 32.18 -12.19 12.90
C LYS A 387 31.81 -13.64 12.64
N ARG A 388 30.54 -13.94 12.38
CA ARG A 388 30.06 -15.29 12.09
C ARG A 388 30.66 -15.84 10.79
N LEU A 389 30.89 -14.99 9.76
CA LEU A 389 31.59 -15.41 8.55
C LEU A 389 32.97 -15.98 8.85
N ASP A 390 33.79 -15.27 9.61
CA ASP A 390 35.17 -15.75 9.95
C ASP A 390 35.12 -17.02 10.79
N VAL A 391 34.27 -17.08 11.80
CA VAL A 391 34.19 -18.26 12.70
C VAL A 391 33.67 -19.48 11.96
N THR A 392 32.66 -19.36 11.10
CA THR A 392 32.10 -20.49 10.37
C THR A 392 33.05 -20.99 9.26
N GLU A 393 33.87 -20.12 8.67
CA GLU A 393 34.93 -20.52 7.75
C GLU A 393 35.95 -21.41 8.44
N LYS A 394 36.48 -20.97 9.60
CA LYS A 394 37.42 -21.75 10.42
C LYS A 394 36.81 -23.08 10.88
N GLN A 395 35.51 -23.05 11.26
CA GLN A 395 34.78 -24.27 11.64
C GLN A 395 34.67 -25.25 10.48
N LEU A 396 34.36 -24.78 9.26
CA LEU A 396 34.25 -25.63 8.08
C LEU A 396 35.59 -26.25 7.72
N GLN A 397 36.67 -25.45 7.66
CA GLN A 397 38.02 -25.94 7.37
C GLN A 397 38.48 -27.01 8.38
N ALA A 398 38.29 -26.76 9.68
CA ALA A 398 38.65 -27.72 10.72
C ALA A 398 37.83 -29.01 10.65
N ALA A 399 36.52 -28.92 10.40
CA ALA A 399 35.62 -30.06 10.29
C ALA A 399 35.92 -30.89 9.02
N GLN A 400 36.29 -30.25 7.91
CA GLN A 400 36.69 -30.91 6.68
C GLN A 400 37.96 -31.70 6.90
N GLN A 401 39.01 -31.10 7.48
CA GLN A 401 40.28 -31.80 7.78
C GLN A 401 40.06 -32.96 8.75
N ALA A 402 39.23 -32.77 9.80
CA ALA A 402 38.89 -33.84 10.73
C ALA A 402 38.19 -35.01 10.04
N LEU A 403 37.26 -34.74 9.10
CA LEU A 403 36.57 -35.77 8.32
C LEU A 403 37.56 -36.53 7.42
N GLU A 404 38.46 -35.83 6.73
CA GLU A 404 39.49 -36.44 5.87
C GLU A 404 40.41 -37.38 6.65
N VAL A 405 40.94 -36.91 7.79
CA VAL A 405 41.80 -37.75 8.67
C VAL A 405 41.03 -38.95 9.21
N GLU A 406 39.80 -38.77 9.66
CA GLU A 406 39.00 -39.84 10.24
C GLU A 406 38.56 -40.87 9.19
N GLN A 407 38.33 -40.44 7.94
CA GLN A 407 38.06 -41.34 6.82
C GLN A 407 39.26 -42.24 6.52
N GLU A 408 40.49 -41.70 6.52
CA GLU A 408 41.70 -42.47 6.33
C GLU A 408 41.97 -43.45 7.50
N ARG A 409 41.80 -42.99 8.75
CA ARG A 409 41.90 -43.86 9.94
C ARG A 409 40.90 -45.01 9.88
N TYR A 410 39.67 -44.75 9.48
CA TYR A 410 38.64 -45.77 9.33
C TYR A 410 38.98 -46.77 8.21
N ASN A 411 39.52 -46.31 7.06
CA ASN A 411 39.91 -47.15 5.95
C ASN A 411 41.03 -48.16 6.32
N VAL A 412 41.98 -47.76 7.20
CA VAL A 412 43.07 -48.64 7.70
C VAL A 412 42.68 -49.38 8.98
N GLY A 413 41.47 -49.28 9.47
CA GLY A 413 40.97 -49.97 10.65
C GLY A 413 41.42 -49.36 11.99
N ALA A 414 41.98 -48.16 12.00
CA ALA A 414 42.47 -47.44 13.18
C ALA A 414 41.39 -46.54 13.84
N SER A 415 40.14 -46.55 13.33
CA SER A 415 39.00 -45.83 13.87
C SER A 415 37.69 -46.63 13.74
N THR A 416 36.68 -46.25 14.52
CA THR A 416 35.37 -46.89 14.52
C THR A 416 34.41 -46.21 13.54
N LEU A 417 33.34 -46.92 13.13
CA LEU A 417 32.25 -46.32 12.33
C LEU A 417 31.60 -45.15 13.04
N VAL A 418 31.50 -45.18 14.38
CA VAL A 418 30.91 -44.12 15.19
C VAL A 418 31.71 -42.83 15.09
N GLU A 419 33.06 -42.91 15.19
CA GLU A 419 33.95 -41.75 15.07
C GLU A 419 33.87 -41.13 13.66
N LEU A 420 33.88 -41.94 12.61
CA LEU A 420 33.70 -41.47 11.23
C LEU A 420 32.32 -40.79 11.03
N THR A 421 31.26 -41.41 11.55
CA THR A 421 29.90 -40.83 11.43
C THR A 421 29.82 -39.49 12.17
N GLN A 422 30.45 -39.37 13.35
CA GLN A 422 30.52 -38.13 14.11
C GLN A 422 31.31 -37.05 13.36
N ALA A 423 32.45 -37.34 12.79
CA ALA A 423 33.27 -36.43 12.01
C ALA A 423 32.48 -35.93 10.77
N ARG A 424 31.77 -36.83 10.09
CA ARG A 424 30.89 -36.47 8.96
C ARG A 424 29.74 -35.58 9.38
N SER A 425 29.05 -35.89 10.47
CA SER A 425 27.98 -35.07 11.01
C SER A 425 28.45 -33.64 11.35
N ASN A 426 29.64 -33.53 11.95
CA ASN A 426 30.27 -32.24 12.25
C ASN A 426 30.58 -31.45 10.97
N PHE A 427 31.06 -32.08 9.91
CA PHE A 427 31.34 -31.47 8.63
C PHE A 427 30.06 -30.97 7.95
N VAL A 428 29.00 -31.78 7.90
CA VAL A 428 27.71 -31.41 7.34
C VAL A 428 27.09 -30.21 8.11
N GLN A 429 27.19 -30.24 9.44
CA GLN A 429 26.73 -29.13 10.28
C GLN A 429 27.54 -27.85 10.05
N ALA A 430 28.88 -27.96 9.93
CA ALA A 430 29.77 -26.84 9.63
C ALA A 430 29.47 -26.23 8.25
N SER A 431 29.24 -27.10 7.23
CA SER A 431 28.84 -26.69 5.89
C SER A 431 27.51 -25.93 5.91
N SER A 432 26.49 -26.43 6.61
CA SER A 432 25.21 -25.77 6.79
C SER A 432 25.34 -24.42 7.51
N ASN A 433 26.14 -24.36 8.58
CA ASN A 433 26.42 -23.13 9.32
C ASN A 433 27.11 -22.08 8.43
N ARG A 434 28.05 -22.50 7.58
CA ARG A 434 28.74 -21.60 6.65
C ARG A 434 27.82 -20.98 5.63
N ILE A 435 26.99 -21.77 4.98
CA ILE A 435 26.01 -21.27 4.01
C ILE A 435 25.02 -20.30 4.68
N GLN A 436 24.50 -20.65 5.86
CA GLN A 436 23.64 -19.74 6.60
C GLN A 436 24.33 -18.43 6.96
N ALA A 437 25.61 -18.45 7.33
CA ALA A 437 26.39 -17.26 7.66
C ALA A 437 26.55 -16.34 6.45
N ILE A 438 26.81 -16.89 5.25
CA ILE A 438 26.95 -16.14 4.00
C ILE A 438 25.64 -15.40 3.67
N TYR A 439 24.53 -16.12 3.61
CA TYR A 439 23.24 -15.48 3.25
C TYR A 439 22.74 -14.53 4.32
N ARG A 440 22.98 -14.82 5.61
CA ARG A 440 22.66 -13.90 6.70
C ARG A 440 23.49 -12.61 6.65
N PHE A 441 24.75 -12.68 6.25
CA PHE A 441 25.60 -11.50 6.05
C PHE A 441 25.02 -10.58 4.96
N HIS A 442 24.66 -11.12 3.81
CA HIS A 442 24.02 -10.34 2.73
C HIS A 442 22.66 -9.77 3.16
N PHE A 443 21.85 -10.55 3.86
CA PHE A 443 20.58 -10.08 4.40
C PHE A 443 20.79 -8.88 5.33
N GLN A 444 21.77 -8.94 6.25
CA GLN A 444 22.04 -7.84 7.18
C GLN A 444 22.55 -6.59 6.45
N GLY A 445 23.36 -6.74 5.40
CA GLY A 445 23.75 -5.62 4.54
C GLY A 445 22.55 -4.92 3.90
N LYS A 446 21.63 -5.69 3.32
CA LYS A 446 20.40 -5.15 2.72
C LYS A 446 19.43 -4.57 3.75
N LEU A 447 19.41 -5.11 4.97
CA LEU A 447 18.64 -4.55 6.08
C LEU A 447 19.17 -3.16 6.50
N ILE A 448 20.49 -2.97 6.52
CA ILE A 448 21.09 -1.66 6.76
C ILE A 448 20.68 -0.66 5.65
N GLU A 449 20.80 -1.03 4.37
CA GLU A 449 20.35 -0.18 3.25
C GLU A 449 18.86 0.20 3.39
N TYR A 450 18.02 -0.76 3.78
CA TYR A 450 16.58 -0.53 4.00
C TYR A 450 16.31 0.44 5.15
N TYR A 451 17.02 0.28 6.29
CA TYR A 451 16.85 1.18 7.44
C TYR A 451 17.43 2.57 7.21
N GLN A 452 18.44 2.69 6.37
CA GLN A 452 18.95 3.99 5.92
C GLN A 452 18.02 4.67 4.90
N GLY A 453 17.02 3.98 4.33
CA GLY A 453 16.18 4.50 3.27
C GLY A 453 16.89 4.63 1.91
N VAL A 454 18.01 3.90 1.70
CA VAL A 454 18.79 3.93 0.45
C VAL A 454 18.65 2.66 -0.39
N LEU A 455 17.79 1.73 0.03
CA LEU A 455 17.55 0.50 -0.70
C LEU A 455 16.95 0.80 -2.08
N ASP A 456 17.65 0.38 -3.13
CA ASP A 456 17.27 0.61 -4.53
C ASP A 456 17.25 -0.71 -5.33
N ALA A 457 16.25 -0.81 -6.21
CA ALA A 457 16.06 -1.95 -7.12
C ALA A 457 17.19 -2.11 -8.15
N SER A 458 17.93 -1.04 -8.46
CA SER A 458 19.05 -1.06 -9.41
C SER A 458 20.35 -1.67 -8.86
N ARG A 459 20.41 -1.90 -7.54
CA ARG A 459 21.58 -2.46 -6.89
C ARG A 459 21.54 -3.99 -6.90
N PRO A 460 22.65 -4.67 -7.25
CA PRO A 460 22.70 -6.13 -7.24
C PRO A 460 22.50 -6.69 -5.82
N LEU A 461 21.92 -7.90 -5.75
CA LEU A 461 21.56 -8.55 -4.49
C LEU A 461 22.79 -8.85 -3.62
N PHE A 462 23.92 -9.22 -4.23
CA PHE A 462 25.11 -9.80 -3.59
C PHE A 462 26.36 -8.91 -3.68
N ARG A 463 26.20 -7.62 -3.65
CA ARG A 463 27.33 -6.70 -3.52
C ARG A 463 27.56 -6.32 -2.11
#